data_26b62ec6e33c6f28722e4aebe81c0207
#
_entry.id   26b62ec6e33c6f28722e4aebe81c0207
#
_cell.length_a   1.000
_cell.length_b   1.000
_cell.length_c   1.000
_cell.angle_alpha   90.00
_cell.angle_beta   90.00
_cell.angle_gamma   90.00
#
_symmetry.space_group_name_H-M   'P 1'
#
loop_
_entity.id
_entity.type
_entity.pdbx_description
1 polymer ?
#
loop_
_entity_poly.entity_id
_entity_poly.type
_entity_poly.pdbx_seq_one_letter_code
_entity_poly.pdbx_strand_id
1 'polypeptide(L)'
;MSMLVVGMSHQSAPVALLERLSMDDTVRNDTCEVLIQKPSLSEAMIVSTCNRLEVYTVTNSFHTGVQDVVKVLASNSGVDEDELRGYLYVRYADAAAEHLLTVTAGLDSMVVGEQQIIGQVRTAYQLAAERGAVGPRIHAQIGRAHV
;
A
#
# COMPACT_ATOMS: atom_id res chain seq x y z
N MET A 1 -15.84 -2.78 8.64
CA MET A 1 -14.41 -2.82 8.25
C MET A 1 -14.29 -2.78 6.75
N SER A 2 -13.48 -1.89 6.26
CA SER A 2 -13.34 -1.66 4.82
C SER A 2 -11.88 -1.55 4.42
N MET A 3 -11.62 -1.88 3.16
CA MET A 3 -10.29 -1.76 2.59
C MET A 3 -9.94 -0.29 2.35
N LEU A 4 -8.68 0.06 2.58
CA LEU A 4 -8.14 1.41 2.43
C LEU A 4 -6.80 1.32 1.70
N VAL A 5 -6.59 2.17 0.70
CA VAL A 5 -5.31 2.34 0.04
C VAL A 5 -4.81 3.75 0.30
N VAL A 6 -3.58 3.86 0.78
CA VAL A 6 -2.86 5.14 0.91
C VAL A 6 -1.56 4.98 0.14
N GLY A 7 -1.32 5.84 -0.83
CA GLY A 7 -0.13 5.67 -1.64
C GLY A 7 0.27 6.88 -2.46
N MET A 8 1.37 6.72 -3.17
CA MET A 8 1.84 7.67 -4.17
C MET A 8 2.44 6.91 -5.34
N SER A 9 2.43 7.53 -6.51
CA SER A 9 2.99 6.96 -7.72
C SER A 9 3.75 8.03 -8.50
N HIS A 10 4.40 7.60 -9.58
CA HIS A 10 5.05 8.53 -10.52
C HIS A 10 4.10 9.61 -11.06
N GLN A 11 2.78 9.39 -10.99
CA GLN A 11 1.78 10.37 -11.43
C GLN A 11 1.46 11.40 -10.35
N SER A 12 1.69 11.08 -9.07
CA SER A 12 1.33 11.96 -7.96
C SER A 12 2.53 12.58 -7.26
N ALA A 13 3.74 12.05 -7.44
CA ALA A 13 4.92 12.47 -6.68
C ALA A 13 6.20 12.48 -7.54
N PRO A 14 7.17 13.34 -7.17
CA PRO A 14 8.50 13.31 -7.80
C PRO A 14 9.25 12.03 -7.48
N VAL A 15 10.14 11.62 -8.39
CA VAL A 15 10.97 10.41 -8.22
C VAL A 15 11.77 10.46 -6.92
N ALA A 16 12.33 11.60 -6.57
CA ALA A 16 13.13 11.75 -5.35
C ALA A 16 12.33 11.43 -4.10
N LEU A 17 11.04 11.80 -4.05
CA LEU A 17 10.18 11.48 -2.93
C LEU A 17 9.85 10.00 -2.89
N LEU A 18 9.54 9.40 -4.04
CA LEU A 18 9.29 7.96 -4.14
C LEU A 18 10.50 7.16 -3.64
N GLU A 19 11.72 7.58 -3.98
CA GLU A 19 12.95 6.94 -3.52
C GLU A 19 13.08 6.99 -2.00
N ARG A 20 12.70 8.10 -1.39
CA ARG A 20 12.75 8.24 0.08
C ARG A 20 11.76 7.32 0.79
N LEU A 21 10.64 7.02 0.16
CA LEU A 21 9.61 6.16 0.73
C LEU A 21 9.77 4.69 0.34
N SER A 22 10.66 4.37 -0.61
CA SER A 22 10.85 3.00 -1.04
C SER A 22 11.30 2.11 0.10
N MET A 23 10.83 0.86 0.08
CA MET A 23 11.10 -0.11 1.15
C MET A 23 11.66 -1.39 0.55
N ASP A 24 12.74 -1.90 1.15
CA ASP A 24 13.18 -3.26 0.87
C ASP A 24 12.26 -4.26 1.60
N ASP A 25 12.52 -5.55 1.41
CA ASP A 25 11.70 -6.61 1.99
C ASP A 25 11.63 -6.54 3.52
N THR A 26 12.76 -6.27 4.18
CA THR A 26 12.83 -6.18 5.64
C THR A 26 12.01 -5.01 6.15
N VAL A 27 12.18 -3.83 5.56
CA VAL A 27 11.43 -2.63 5.97
C VAL A 27 9.93 -2.83 5.73
N ARG A 28 9.53 -3.44 4.60
CA ARG A 28 8.12 -3.74 4.33
C ARG A 28 7.52 -4.65 5.38
N ASN A 29 8.23 -5.72 5.73
CA ASN A 29 7.76 -6.67 6.75
C ASN A 29 7.57 -6.00 8.10
N ASP A 30 8.57 -5.23 8.53
CA ASP A 30 8.52 -4.54 9.81
C ASP A 30 7.40 -3.48 9.82
N THR A 31 7.23 -2.78 8.71
CA THR A 31 6.18 -1.76 8.58
C THR A 31 4.78 -2.39 8.64
N CYS A 32 4.57 -3.52 7.97
CA CYS A 32 3.29 -4.24 8.06
C CYS A 32 2.98 -4.65 9.50
N GLU A 33 3.96 -5.15 10.25
CA GLU A 33 3.78 -5.49 11.66
C GLU A 33 3.40 -4.28 12.51
N VAL A 34 4.06 -3.15 12.29
CA VAL A 34 3.73 -1.91 13.00
C VAL A 34 2.29 -1.46 12.69
N LEU A 35 1.90 -1.54 11.42
CA LEU A 35 0.56 -1.11 10.99
C LEU A 35 -0.54 -1.94 11.65
N ILE A 36 -0.43 -3.27 11.64
CA ILE A 36 -1.49 -4.12 12.20
C ILE A 36 -1.58 -4.07 13.74
N GLN A 37 -0.59 -3.48 14.41
CA GLN A 37 -0.65 -3.23 15.84
C GLN A 37 -1.48 -2.00 16.18
N LYS A 38 -1.79 -1.15 15.19
CA LYS A 38 -2.67 0.01 15.42
C LYS A 38 -4.11 -0.45 15.59
N PRO A 39 -4.84 0.06 16.60
CA PRO A 39 -6.23 -0.37 16.83
C PRO A 39 -7.16 -0.13 15.64
N SER A 40 -6.85 0.84 14.79
CA SER A 40 -7.66 1.17 13.62
C SER A 40 -7.46 0.23 12.43
N LEU A 41 -6.40 -0.58 12.44
CA LEU A 41 -5.97 -1.39 11.29
C LEU A 41 -5.91 -2.86 11.67
N SER A 42 -6.44 -3.74 10.81
CA SER A 42 -6.46 -5.18 11.06
C SER A 42 -5.65 -5.98 10.06
N GLU A 43 -5.41 -5.44 8.87
CA GLU A 43 -4.63 -6.10 7.82
C GLU A 43 -3.76 -5.06 7.15
N ALA A 44 -2.60 -5.47 6.64
CA ALA A 44 -1.70 -4.58 5.90
C ALA A 44 -0.89 -5.35 4.86
N MET A 45 -0.75 -4.75 3.69
CA MET A 45 0.11 -5.21 2.62
C MET A 45 0.72 -3.99 1.94
N ILE A 46 2.02 -4.03 1.64
CA ILE A 46 2.71 -2.89 1.04
C ILE A 46 3.31 -3.28 -0.31
N VAL A 47 2.98 -2.51 -1.33
CA VAL A 47 3.60 -2.60 -2.65
C VAL A 47 4.59 -1.45 -2.78
N SER A 48 5.88 -1.77 -2.97
CA SER A 48 6.94 -0.78 -3.12
C SER A 48 7.76 -1.10 -4.35
N THR A 49 7.71 -0.23 -5.36
CA THR A 49 8.46 -0.34 -6.60
C THR A 49 9.15 0.98 -6.90
N CYS A 50 9.90 1.06 -7.99
CA CYS A 50 10.49 2.34 -8.41
C CYS A 50 9.42 3.37 -8.85
N ASN A 51 8.19 2.92 -9.15
CA ASN A 51 7.14 3.77 -9.70
C ASN A 51 6.02 4.07 -8.72
N ARG A 52 5.94 3.36 -7.58
CA ARG A 52 4.87 3.56 -6.61
C ARG A 52 5.22 3.01 -5.24
N LEU A 53 4.58 3.60 -4.24
CA LEU A 53 4.49 3.04 -2.91
C LEU A 53 3.02 3.05 -2.51
N GLU A 54 2.46 1.89 -2.21
CA GLU A 54 1.05 1.78 -1.81
C GLU A 54 0.91 0.91 -0.58
N VAL A 55 0.16 1.41 0.39
CA VAL A 55 -0.20 0.67 1.60
C VAL A 55 -1.66 0.27 1.49
N TYR A 56 -1.92 -1.03 1.45
CA TYR A 56 -3.26 -1.62 1.43
C TYR A 56 -3.56 -2.09 2.84
N THR A 57 -4.62 -1.58 3.43
CA THR A 57 -5.03 -1.94 4.79
C THR A 57 -6.51 -2.24 4.85
N VAL A 58 -6.95 -2.77 6.00
CA VAL A 58 -8.36 -2.88 6.36
C VAL A 58 -8.55 -2.09 7.64
N THR A 59 -9.49 -1.15 7.62
CA THR A 59 -9.69 -0.22 8.73
C THR A 59 -11.14 -0.27 9.24
N ASN A 60 -11.28 0.01 10.54
CA ASN A 60 -12.58 0.21 11.17
C ASN A 60 -12.98 1.70 11.22
N SER A 61 -12.09 2.60 10.82
CA SER A 61 -12.31 4.05 10.83
C SER A 61 -11.48 4.70 9.74
N PHE A 62 -12.14 5.34 8.78
CA PHE A 62 -11.46 5.96 7.64
C PHE A 62 -10.41 6.99 8.09
N HIS A 63 -10.83 7.99 8.87
CA HIS A 63 -9.93 9.10 9.26
C HIS A 63 -8.77 8.62 10.10
N THR A 64 -9.03 7.77 11.09
CA THR A 64 -7.98 7.23 11.96
C THR A 64 -7.05 6.32 11.18
N GLY A 65 -7.59 5.51 10.28
CA GLY A 65 -6.79 4.62 9.43
C GLY A 65 -5.82 5.40 8.55
N VAL A 66 -6.31 6.42 7.86
CA VAL A 66 -5.44 7.30 7.04
C VAL A 66 -4.36 7.95 7.89
N GLN A 67 -4.75 8.51 9.03
CA GLN A 67 -3.82 9.16 9.94
C GLN A 67 -2.70 8.22 10.40
N ASP A 68 -3.06 7.02 10.80
CA ASP A 68 -2.09 6.03 11.28
C ASP A 68 -1.12 5.61 10.18
N VAL A 69 -1.61 5.39 8.96
CA VAL A 69 -0.74 5.06 7.82
C VAL A 69 0.22 6.21 7.51
N VAL A 70 -0.29 7.44 7.46
CA VAL A 70 0.55 8.62 7.16
C VAL A 70 1.63 8.80 8.22
N LYS A 71 1.31 8.62 9.50
CA LYS A 71 2.29 8.70 10.59
C LYS A 71 3.40 7.67 10.44
N VAL A 72 3.06 6.45 10.09
CA VAL A 72 4.05 5.39 9.89
C VAL A 72 4.96 5.71 8.70
N LEU A 73 4.39 6.17 7.58
CA LEU A 73 5.17 6.55 6.41
C LEU A 73 6.10 7.74 6.70
N ALA A 74 5.62 8.73 7.44
CA ALA A 74 6.43 9.87 7.86
C ALA A 74 7.58 9.44 8.76
N SER A 75 7.31 8.58 9.72
CA SER A 75 8.33 8.04 10.61
C SER A 75 9.42 7.27 9.85
N ASN A 76 9.04 6.44 8.90
CA ASN A 76 9.99 5.64 8.12
C ASN A 76 10.86 6.49 7.19
N SER A 77 10.29 7.52 6.60
CA SER A 77 10.95 8.31 5.56
C SER A 77 11.65 9.56 6.08
N GLY A 78 11.27 10.03 7.26
CA GLY A 78 11.73 11.32 7.77
C GLY A 78 11.10 12.52 7.07
N VAL A 79 10.07 12.29 6.24
CA VAL A 79 9.33 13.35 5.57
C VAL A 79 8.16 13.80 6.44
N ASP A 80 7.94 15.11 6.53
CA ASP A 80 6.85 15.66 7.32
C ASP A 80 5.48 15.17 6.83
N GLU A 81 4.56 14.92 7.78
CA GLU A 81 3.21 14.43 7.46
C GLU A 81 2.45 15.35 6.51
N ASP A 82 2.53 16.66 6.73
CA ASP A 82 1.82 17.62 5.88
C ASP A 82 2.37 17.64 4.46
N GLU A 83 3.68 17.49 4.31
CA GLU A 83 4.33 17.38 3.00
C GLU A 83 3.89 16.08 2.29
N LEU A 84 3.88 14.95 3.00
CA LEU A 84 3.42 13.69 2.44
C LEU A 84 1.98 13.76 1.94
N ARG A 85 1.09 14.37 2.73
CA ARG A 85 -0.33 14.48 2.37
C ARG A 85 -0.55 15.20 1.04
N GLY A 86 0.33 16.09 0.66
CA GLY A 86 0.26 16.79 -0.62
C GLY A 86 0.48 15.88 -1.84
N TYR A 87 1.08 14.72 -1.64
CA TYR A 87 1.44 13.79 -2.72
C TYR A 87 0.72 12.44 -2.64
N LEU A 88 0.04 12.17 -1.53
CA LEU A 88 -0.66 10.91 -1.32
C LEU A 88 -2.04 10.94 -1.94
N TYR A 89 -2.43 9.82 -2.54
CA TYR A 89 -3.83 9.55 -2.87
C TYR A 89 -4.39 8.53 -1.90
N VAL A 90 -5.71 8.59 -1.73
CA VAL A 90 -6.44 7.69 -0.85
C VAL A 90 -7.61 7.10 -1.62
N ARG A 91 -7.81 5.79 -1.49
CA ARG A 91 -8.98 5.09 -2.02
C ARG A 91 -9.59 4.26 -0.91
N TYR A 92 -10.91 4.20 -0.86
CA TYR A 92 -11.60 3.55 0.24
C TYR A 92 -12.70 2.63 -0.27
N ALA A 93 -12.92 1.51 0.43
CA ALA A 93 -13.97 0.52 0.15
C ALA A 93 -13.87 0.02 -1.30
N ASP A 94 -14.94 0.14 -2.09
CA ASP A 94 -14.97 -0.34 -3.48
C ASP A 94 -13.91 0.30 -4.35
N ALA A 95 -13.63 1.59 -4.12
CA ALA A 95 -12.58 2.29 -4.85
C ALA A 95 -11.19 1.72 -4.55
N ALA A 96 -10.96 1.27 -3.33
CA ALA A 96 -9.69 0.60 -2.96
C ALA A 96 -9.55 -0.74 -3.67
N ALA A 97 -10.61 -1.52 -3.73
CA ALA A 97 -10.61 -2.80 -4.42
C ALA A 97 -10.38 -2.63 -5.93
N GLU A 98 -11.06 -1.66 -6.55
CA GLU A 98 -10.85 -1.33 -7.95
C GLU A 98 -9.42 -0.88 -8.23
N HIS A 99 -8.85 -0.08 -7.33
CA HIS A 99 -7.48 0.39 -7.48
C HIS A 99 -6.48 -0.77 -7.48
N LEU A 100 -6.65 -1.73 -6.58
CA LEU A 100 -5.79 -2.92 -6.55
C LEU A 100 -5.88 -3.71 -7.86
N LEU A 101 -7.10 -3.91 -8.38
CA LEU A 101 -7.30 -4.58 -9.65
C LEU A 101 -6.64 -3.83 -10.81
N THR A 102 -6.76 -2.50 -10.83
CA THR A 102 -6.14 -1.65 -11.85
C THR A 102 -4.62 -1.77 -11.82
N VAL A 103 -4.03 -1.73 -10.63
CA VAL A 103 -2.59 -1.84 -10.46
C VAL A 103 -2.09 -3.22 -10.88
N THR A 104 -2.76 -4.30 -10.46
CA THR A 104 -2.35 -5.66 -10.82
C THR A 104 -2.50 -5.94 -12.31
N ALA A 105 -3.45 -5.28 -12.99
CA ALA A 105 -3.59 -5.38 -14.43
C ALA A 105 -2.56 -4.55 -15.21
N GLY A 106 -1.72 -3.76 -14.51
CA GLY A 106 -0.72 -2.91 -15.14
C GLY A 106 -1.26 -1.64 -15.79
N LEU A 107 -2.55 -1.31 -15.60
CA LEU A 107 -3.18 -0.19 -16.28
C LEU A 107 -2.74 1.18 -15.74
N ASP A 108 -2.19 1.20 -14.52
CA ASP A 108 -1.69 2.42 -13.86
C ASP A 108 -0.16 2.51 -13.87
N SER A 109 0.51 1.69 -14.67
CA SER A 109 1.97 1.67 -14.79
C SER A 109 2.46 2.70 -15.80
N MET A 110 3.75 3.07 -15.71
CA MET A 110 4.40 3.92 -16.71
C MET A 110 4.39 3.26 -18.09
N VAL A 111 4.48 1.94 -18.11
CA VAL A 111 4.37 1.11 -19.33
C VAL A 111 3.16 0.22 -19.17
N VAL A 112 2.15 0.44 -20.01
CA VAL A 112 0.92 -0.36 -19.98
C VAL A 112 1.26 -1.84 -20.24
N GLY A 113 0.70 -2.73 -19.38
CA GLY A 113 0.96 -4.16 -19.49
C GLY A 113 2.28 -4.62 -18.90
N GLU A 114 2.91 -3.81 -18.06
CA GLU A 114 4.15 -4.19 -17.39
C GLU A 114 3.93 -5.44 -16.52
N GLN A 115 4.58 -6.52 -16.90
CA GLN A 115 4.43 -7.82 -16.22
C GLN A 115 4.99 -7.82 -14.81
N GLN A 116 5.96 -6.96 -14.53
CA GLN A 116 6.64 -6.92 -13.25
C GLN A 116 5.73 -6.52 -12.09
N ILE A 117 4.69 -5.72 -12.35
CA ILE A 117 3.80 -5.26 -11.28
C ILE A 117 3.02 -6.42 -10.65
N ILE A 118 2.63 -7.41 -11.45
CA ILE A 118 1.95 -8.60 -10.93
C ILE A 118 2.86 -9.36 -9.97
N GLY A 119 4.13 -9.54 -10.35
CA GLY A 119 5.13 -10.18 -9.49
C GLY A 119 5.38 -9.39 -8.20
N GLN A 120 5.41 -8.07 -8.29
CA GLN A 120 5.59 -7.19 -7.13
C GLN A 120 4.43 -7.30 -6.15
N VAL A 121 3.19 -7.30 -6.64
CA VAL A 121 2.00 -7.49 -5.80
C VAL A 121 2.00 -8.87 -5.15
N ARG A 122 2.34 -9.90 -5.91
CA ARG A 122 2.45 -11.27 -5.36
C ARG A 122 3.47 -11.35 -4.25
N THR A 123 4.66 -10.75 -4.44
CA THR A 123 5.71 -10.73 -3.43
C THR A 123 5.24 -9.97 -2.18
N ALA A 124 4.60 -8.82 -2.34
CA ALA A 124 4.06 -8.04 -1.23
C ALA A 124 3.03 -8.84 -0.42
N TYR A 125 2.14 -9.56 -1.12
CA TYR A 125 1.15 -10.42 -0.46
C TYR A 125 1.82 -11.55 0.32
N GLN A 126 2.78 -12.23 -0.29
CA GLN A 126 3.48 -13.34 0.37
C GLN A 126 4.23 -12.89 1.61
N LEU A 127 4.93 -11.78 1.54
CA LEU A 127 5.67 -11.23 2.68
C LEU A 127 4.73 -10.83 3.81
N ALA A 128 3.61 -10.18 3.48
CA ALA A 128 2.61 -9.81 4.48
C ALA A 128 1.94 -11.04 5.10
N ALA A 129 1.64 -12.06 4.30
CA ALA A 129 1.03 -13.30 4.78
C ALA A 129 1.95 -14.05 5.75
N GLU A 130 3.26 -14.09 5.48
CA GLU A 130 4.25 -14.72 6.36
C GLU A 130 4.30 -14.07 7.74
N ARG A 131 3.98 -12.79 7.84
CA ARG A 131 3.95 -12.04 9.10
C ARG A 131 2.56 -11.99 9.73
N GLY A 132 1.57 -12.71 9.15
CA GLY A 132 0.20 -12.71 9.66
C GLY A 132 -0.52 -11.38 9.46
N ALA A 133 -0.05 -10.52 8.56
CA ALA A 133 -0.64 -9.21 8.31
C ALA A 133 -1.80 -9.23 7.32
N VAL A 134 -1.97 -10.33 6.58
CA VAL A 134 -3.06 -10.49 5.61
C VAL A 134 -4.16 -11.35 6.22
N GLY A 135 -5.38 -10.86 6.13
CA GLY A 135 -6.57 -11.57 6.57
C GLY A 135 -7.57 -11.77 5.42
N PRO A 136 -8.85 -12.07 5.76
CA PRO A 136 -9.84 -12.49 4.76
C PRO A 136 -10.08 -11.47 3.66
N ARG A 137 -10.04 -10.17 3.95
CA ARG A 137 -10.40 -9.13 2.98
C ARG A 137 -9.33 -8.94 1.92
N ILE A 138 -8.07 -8.82 2.31
CA ILE A 138 -6.97 -8.71 1.35
C ILE A 138 -6.83 -10.02 0.57
N HIS A 139 -6.93 -11.16 1.24
CA HIS A 139 -6.87 -12.46 0.58
C HIS A 139 -7.94 -12.58 -0.52
N ALA A 140 -9.18 -12.17 -0.24
CA ALA A 140 -10.25 -12.21 -1.22
C ALA A 140 -9.96 -11.32 -2.44
N GLN A 141 -9.41 -10.13 -2.23
CA GLN A 141 -9.07 -9.22 -3.33
C GLN A 141 -7.91 -9.75 -4.18
N ILE A 142 -6.92 -10.35 -3.57
CA ILE A 142 -5.81 -10.98 -4.30
C ILE A 142 -6.36 -12.13 -5.17
N GLY A 143 -7.27 -12.93 -4.66
CA GLY A 143 -7.93 -13.98 -5.44
C GLY A 143 -8.67 -13.44 -6.66
N ARG A 144 -9.37 -12.31 -6.52
CA ARG A 144 -10.05 -11.66 -7.65
C ARG A 144 -9.08 -11.09 -8.68
N ALA A 145 -7.91 -10.66 -8.25
CA ALA A 145 -6.88 -10.13 -9.14
C ALA A 145 -6.11 -11.25 -9.87
N HIS A 146 -6.35 -12.49 -9.54
CA HIS A 146 -5.66 -13.66 -10.14
C HIS A 146 -4.12 -13.58 -9.98
N VAL A 147 -3.68 -13.14 -8.84
CA VAL A 147 -2.26 -12.98 -8.51
C VAL A 147 -1.67 -14.24 -7.89
#